data_54f8733f2c6ec8d825255065b3d77e80
#
_entry.id   54f8733f2c6ec8d825255065b3d77e80
#
_cell.length_a   1.000
_cell.length_b   1.000
_cell.length_c   1.000
_cell.angle_alpha   90.00
_cell.angle_beta   90.00
_cell.angle_gamma   90.00
#
_symmetry.space_group_name_H-M   'P 1'
#
loop_
_entity.id
_entity.type
_entity.pdbx_description
1 polymer ?
#
loop_
_entity_poly.entity_id
_entity_poly.type
_entity_poly.pdbx_seq_one_letter_code
_entity_poly.pdbx_strand_id
1 'polypeptide(L)'
;MTVLCTTRQLIKRTFLLTVLLALVGTHATIASAGPRDQAKRIHERIAGVPPSPEVLDQMAANITNNGASGAVSAAYTAMEDPAFYDVTLKNFVAPWTNEAMSPFVPLNDYTATVIGIVRDNHDFRRVLYDDILYVGNSSLNGISAYSTSNNDNYEDLERSGYSLSDDNVLEQTTQSSLNPELPTGATAGIITPRAAARAFFSAGTNRAMFRFTLLNHMCNDLEQVA
;
A
#
# COMPACT_ATOMS: atom_id res chain seq x y z
N MET A 1 -40.81 -64.49 -9.33
CA MET A 1 -40.12 -63.83 -10.49
C MET A 1 -39.94 -62.33 -10.35
N THR A 2 -40.61 -61.67 -9.40
CA THR A 2 -40.62 -60.21 -9.23
C THR A 2 -39.39 -59.64 -8.48
N VAL A 3 -38.77 -60.40 -7.58
CA VAL A 3 -37.62 -59.91 -6.73
C VAL A 3 -36.33 -59.76 -7.51
N LEU A 4 -36.08 -60.59 -8.52
CA LEU A 4 -34.87 -60.51 -9.36
C LEU A 4 -34.85 -59.33 -10.32
N CYS A 5 -36.00 -58.76 -10.67
CA CYS A 5 -36.08 -57.64 -11.57
C CYS A 5 -35.78 -56.32 -10.85
N THR A 6 -36.19 -56.18 -9.58
CA THR A 6 -35.90 -55.00 -8.74
C THR A 6 -34.45 -54.87 -8.36
N THR A 7 -33.78 -55.96 -8.03
CA THR A 7 -32.32 -55.96 -7.71
C THR A 7 -31.46 -55.56 -8.90
N ARG A 8 -31.79 -56.03 -10.10
CA ARG A 8 -31.05 -55.63 -11.34
C ARG A 8 -31.23 -54.15 -11.69
N GLN A 9 -32.41 -53.56 -11.44
CA GLN A 9 -32.63 -52.17 -11.65
C GLN A 9 -31.90 -51.26 -10.60
N LEU A 10 -31.85 -51.74 -9.34
CA LEU A 10 -31.12 -51.06 -8.28
C LEU A 10 -29.61 -51.00 -8.57
N ILE A 11 -29.01 -52.11 -8.99
CA ILE A 11 -27.58 -52.24 -9.34
C ILE A 11 -27.22 -51.31 -10.55
N LYS A 12 -28.11 -51.28 -11.56
CA LYS A 12 -27.87 -50.38 -12.72
C LYS A 12 -27.97 -48.90 -12.31
N ARG A 13 -28.88 -48.52 -11.42
CA ARG A 13 -29.00 -47.12 -10.93
C ARG A 13 -27.85 -46.70 -10.05
N THR A 14 -27.36 -47.57 -9.16
CA THR A 14 -26.16 -47.31 -8.34
C THR A 14 -24.89 -47.21 -9.18
N PHE A 15 -24.73 -48.08 -10.17
CA PHE A 15 -23.59 -48.03 -11.09
C PHE A 15 -23.59 -46.76 -11.97
N LEU A 16 -24.76 -46.35 -12.44
CA LEU A 16 -24.94 -45.11 -13.21
C LEU A 16 -24.63 -43.89 -12.35
N LEU A 17 -25.07 -43.86 -11.08
CA LEU A 17 -24.78 -42.78 -10.14
C LEU A 17 -23.29 -42.66 -9.78
N THR A 18 -22.62 -43.82 -9.58
CA THR A 18 -21.15 -43.81 -9.30
C THR A 18 -20.33 -43.39 -10.50
N VAL A 19 -20.72 -43.78 -11.70
CA VAL A 19 -20.04 -43.31 -12.94
C VAL A 19 -20.28 -41.84 -13.15
N LEU A 20 -21.47 -41.33 -12.89
CA LEU A 20 -21.77 -39.88 -12.99
C LEU A 20 -21.01 -39.07 -11.94
N LEU A 21 -20.91 -39.55 -10.69
CA LEU A 21 -20.08 -38.91 -9.65
C LEU A 21 -18.59 -38.91 -9.99
N ALA A 22 -18.09 -40.01 -10.56
CA ALA A 22 -16.70 -40.11 -11.01
C ALA A 22 -16.38 -39.18 -12.17
N LEU A 23 -17.31 -39.00 -13.12
CA LEU A 23 -17.17 -38.05 -14.23
C LEU A 23 -17.20 -36.59 -13.77
N VAL A 24 -17.99 -36.24 -12.76
CA VAL A 24 -18.02 -34.87 -12.20
C VAL A 24 -16.76 -34.58 -11.37
N GLY A 25 -16.21 -35.59 -10.66
CA GLY A 25 -14.99 -35.47 -9.86
C GLY A 25 -13.70 -35.24 -10.67
N THR A 26 -13.65 -35.64 -11.94
CA THR A 26 -12.45 -35.52 -12.78
C THR A 26 -12.31 -34.16 -13.45
N HIS A 27 -13.30 -33.27 -13.33
CA HIS A 27 -13.28 -31.95 -14.00
C HIS A 27 -13.04 -30.78 -13.03
N ALA A 28 -12.69 -31.04 -11.78
CA ALA A 28 -12.17 -30.00 -10.87
C ALA A 28 -10.73 -29.67 -11.23
N THR A 29 -10.49 -29.17 -12.43
CA THR A 29 -9.26 -28.43 -12.72
C THR A 29 -9.26 -27.21 -11.83
N ILE A 30 -8.33 -27.15 -10.89
CA ILE A 30 -8.04 -25.90 -10.19
C ILE A 30 -7.69 -24.90 -11.30
N ALA A 31 -8.61 -23.97 -11.58
CA ALA A 31 -8.36 -22.89 -12.53
C ALA A 31 -7.25 -22.00 -11.95
N SER A 32 -6.00 -22.34 -12.26
CA SER A 32 -4.87 -21.47 -11.95
C SER A 32 -4.89 -20.32 -12.94
N ALA A 33 -4.88 -19.10 -12.46
CA ALA A 33 -4.73 -17.93 -13.31
C ALA A 33 -3.42 -18.03 -14.09
N GLY A 34 -3.47 -17.80 -15.41
CA GLY A 34 -2.27 -17.81 -16.25
C GLY A 34 -1.29 -16.69 -15.82
N PRO A 35 0.00 -16.79 -16.22
CA PRO A 35 1.00 -15.79 -15.86
C PRO A 35 0.60 -14.35 -16.24
N ARG A 36 -0.10 -14.17 -17.35
CA ARG A 36 -0.59 -12.86 -17.79
C ARG A 36 -1.68 -12.29 -16.86
N ASP A 37 -2.59 -13.14 -16.39
CA ASP A 37 -3.63 -12.73 -15.43
C ASP A 37 -3.03 -12.47 -14.05
N GLN A 38 -2.00 -13.22 -13.66
CA GLN A 38 -1.26 -12.97 -12.43
C GLN A 38 -0.52 -11.63 -12.50
N ALA A 39 0.20 -11.36 -13.59
CA ALA A 39 0.90 -10.11 -13.84
C ALA A 39 -0.07 -8.90 -13.77
N LYS A 40 -1.19 -8.98 -14.47
CA LYS A 40 -2.22 -7.94 -14.45
C LYS A 40 -2.71 -7.67 -13.02
N ARG A 41 -3.06 -8.71 -12.26
CA ARG A 41 -3.52 -8.57 -10.88
C ARG A 41 -2.47 -7.97 -9.95
N ILE A 42 -1.20 -8.35 -10.12
CA ILE A 42 -0.09 -7.78 -9.34
C ILE A 42 -0.01 -6.28 -9.60
N HIS A 43 0.02 -5.86 -10.86
CA HIS A 43 0.11 -4.45 -11.21
C HIS A 43 -1.08 -3.64 -10.71
N GLU A 44 -2.31 -4.09 -11.00
CA GLU A 44 -3.54 -3.41 -10.58
C GLU A 44 -3.68 -3.30 -9.06
N ARG A 45 -3.12 -4.24 -8.29
CA ARG A 45 -3.15 -4.18 -6.82
C ARG A 45 -2.06 -3.30 -6.22
N ILE A 46 -0.90 -3.20 -6.87
CA ILE A 46 0.24 -2.44 -6.39
C ILE A 46 0.18 -1.00 -6.90
N ALA A 47 0.08 -0.80 -8.21
CA ALA A 47 0.02 0.53 -8.81
C ALA A 47 -1.38 1.16 -8.78
N GLY A 48 -2.44 0.34 -8.61
CA GLY A 48 -3.83 0.82 -8.62
C GLY A 48 -4.37 1.10 -10.03
N VAL A 49 -3.57 0.90 -11.06
CA VAL A 49 -3.89 1.13 -12.47
C VAL A 49 -3.54 -0.09 -13.31
N PRO A 50 -4.17 -0.29 -14.49
CA PRO A 50 -3.78 -1.35 -15.41
C PRO A 50 -2.35 -1.11 -15.96
N PRO A 51 -1.54 -2.18 -16.17
CA PRO A 51 -0.25 -2.05 -16.83
C PRO A 51 -0.41 -1.72 -18.33
N SER A 52 0.60 -1.08 -18.92
CA SER A 52 0.69 -1.02 -20.38
C SER A 52 0.85 -2.43 -20.96
N PRO A 53 0.51 -2.63 -22.25
CA PRO A 53 0.69 -3.94 -22.89
C PRO A 53 2.12 -4.46 -22.79
N GLU A 54 3.12 -3.60 -22.90
CA GLU A 54 4.54 -3.92 -22.87
C GLU A 54 4.96 -4.35 -21.46
N VAL A 55 4.56 -3.60 -20.44
CA VAL A 55 4.80 -3.92 -19.01
C VAL A 55 4.13 -5.24 -18.65
N LEU A 56 2.88 -5.44 -19.10
CA LEU A 56 2.14 -6.68 -18.86
C LEU A 56 2.85 -7.89 -19.46
N ASP A 57 3.36 -7.78 -20.69
CA ASP A 57 4.07 -8.86 -21.37
C ASP A 57 5.40 -9.18 -20.68
N GLN A 58 6.16 -8.15 -20.27
CA GLN A 58 7.39 -8.30 -19.50
C GLN A 58 7.14 -9.02 -18.15
N MET A 59 6.16 -8.57 -17.39
CA MET A 59 5.79 -9.18 -16.11
C MET A 59 5.33 -10.63 -16.28
N ALA A 60 4.51 -10.91 -17.30
CA ALA A 60 4.03 -12.26 -17.60
C ALA A 60 5.17 -13.21 -17.99
N ALA A 61 6.13 -12.71 -18.80
CA ALA A 61 7.33 -13.48 -19.14
C ALA A 61 8.19 -13.79 -17.92
N ASN A 62 8.37 -12.84 -17.00
CA ASN A 62 9.09 -13.05 -15.75
C ASN A 62 8.42 -14.14 -14.90
N ILE A 63 7.10 -14.10 -14.75
CA ILE A 63 6.35 -15.11 -13.99
C ILE A 63 6.47 -16.49 -14.66
N THR A 64 6.34 -16.54 -15.99
CA THR A 64 6.46 -17.80 -16.74
C THR A 64 7.82 -18.46 -16.55
N ASN A 65 8.89 -17.69 -16.62
CA ASN A 65 10.26 -18.19 -16.60
C ASN A 65 10.77 -18.52 -15.19
N ASN A 66 10.30 -17.79 -14.17
CA ASN A 66 10.87 -17.82 -12.82
C ASN A 66 9.85 -18.17 -11.73
N GLY A 67 8.58 -18.44 -12.06
CA GLY A 67 7.55 -18.80 -11.07
C GLY A 67 7.40 -17.76 -9.95
N ALA A 68 7.54 -18.18 -8.71
CA ALA A 68 7.35 -17.30 -7.54
C ALA A 68 8.34 -16.12 -7.51
N SER A 69 9.61 -16.32 -7.86
CA SER A 69 10.58 -15.22 -7.93
C SER A 69 10.27 -14.24 -9.06
N GLY A 70 9.72 -14.74 -10.18
CA GLY A 70 9.21 -13.90 -11.26
C GLY A 70 8.00 -13.06 -10.83
N ALA A 71 7.13 -13.57 -9.98
CA ALA A 71 6.03 -12.82 -9.40
C ALA A 71 6.52 -11.69 -8.46
N VAL A 72 7.58 -11.94 -7.69
CA VAL A 72 8.22 -10.90 -6.86
C VAL A 72 8.83 -9.81 -7.76
N SER A 73 9.55 -10.19 -8.82
CA SER A 73 10.09 -9.22 -9.79
C SER A 73 8.99 -8.40 -10.46
N ALA A 74 7.87 -9.04 -10.83
CA ALA A 74 6.70 -8.35 -11.37
C ALA A 74 6.09 -7.34 -10.37
N ALA A 75 6.12 -7.64 -9.07
CA ALA A 75 5.68 -6.69 -8.04
C ALA A 75 6.59 -5.44 -7.98
N TYR A 76 7.90 -5.60 -8.06
CA TYR A 76 8.82 -4.46 -8.15
C TYR A 76 8.61 -3.65 -9.44
N THR A 77 8.40 -4.31 -10.58
CA THR A 77 8.05 -3.60 -11.83
C THR A 77 6.76 -2.77 -11.69
N ALA A 78 5.77 -3.29 -10.96
CA ALA A 78 4.54 -2.52 -10.70
C ALA A 78 4.76 -1.30 -9.77
N MET A 79 5.76 -1.35 -8.89
CA MET A 79 6.14 -0.22 -8.04
C MET A 79 6.90 0.89 -8.81
N GLU A 80 7.40 0.61 -10.01
CA GLU A 80 8.01 1.60 -10.89
C GLU A 80 6.97 2.52 -11.57
N ASP A 81 5.69 2.12 -11.56
CA ASP A 81 4.60 2.96 -12.07
C ASP A 81 4.38 4.14 -11.11
N PRO A 82 4.41 5.40 -11.60
CA PRO A 82 4.19 6.58 -10.76
C PRO A 82 2.89 6.53 -9.93
N ALA A 83 1.84 5.90 -10.44
CA ALA A 83 0.57 5.75 -9.74
C ALA A 83 0.71 4.99 -8.40
N PHE A 84 1.74 4.16 -8.24
CA PHE A 84 2.02 3.53 -6.96
C PHE A 84 2.29 4.57 -5.87
N TYR A 85 3.10 5.59 -6.15
CA TYR A 85 3.45 6.66 -5.21
C TYR A 85 2.35 7.72 -5.11
N ASP A 86 1.85 8.18 -6.28
CA ASP A 86 0.94 9.32 -6.38
C ASP A 86 -0.47 9.00 -5.88
N VAL A 87 -0.89 7.72 -5.94
CA VAL A 87 -2.24 7.30 -5.60
C VAL A 87 -2.25 6.21 -4.54
N THR A 88 -1.64 5.05 -4.83
CA THR A 88 -1.82 3.86 -3.98
C THR A 88 -1.17 4.04 -2.62
N LEU A 89 0.12 4.36 -2.59
CA LEU A 89 0.86 4.54 -1.34
C LEU A 89 0.37 5.76 -0.56
N LYS A 90 0.09 6.87 -1.25
CA LYS A 90 -0.53 8.05 -0.64
C LYS A 90 -1.83 7.71 0.07
N ASN A 91 -2.76 7.04 -0.61
CA ASN A 91 -4.06 6.67 -0.03
C ASN A 91 -3.94 5.61 1.08
N PHE A 92 -2.92 4.76 1.02
CA PHE A 92 -2.63 3.79 2.07
C PHE A 92 -2.15 4.47 3.36
N VAL A 93 -1.31 5.50 3.24
CA VAL A 93 -0.73 6.21 4.40
C VAL A 93 -1.64 7.32 4.93
N ALA A 94 -2.42 7.98 4.08
CA ALA A 94 -3.28 9.10 4.46
C ALA A 94 -4.16 8.83 5.71
N PRO A 95 -4.77 7.65 5.89
CA PRO A 95 -5.51 7.31 7.11
C PRO A 95 -4.69 7.40 8.39
N TRP A 96 -3.38 7.21 8.33
CA TRP A 96 -2.51 7.26 9.52
C TRP A 96 -2.29 8.68 10.04
N THR A 97 -2.67 9.69 9.27
CA THR A 97 -2.41 11.11 9.56
C THR A 97 -3.59 11.83 10.19
N ASN A 98 -4.68 11.10 10.50
CA ASN A 98 -5.88 11.73 11.08
C ASN A 98 -6.69 10.72 11.92
N GLU A 99 -7.38 11.24 12.96
CA GLU A 99 -8.18 10.40 13.87
C GLU A 99 -9.38 9.72 13.21
N ALA A 100 -9.91 10.30 12.14
CA ALA A 100 -11.02 9.74 11.38
C ALA A 100 -10.59 8.58 10.47
N MET A 101 -9.28 8.32 10.37
CA MET A 101 -8.68 7.32 9.47
C MET A 101 -9.17 7.48 8.02
N SER A 102 -9.41 8.71 7.59
CA SER A 102 -9.88 9.04 6.25
C SER A 102 -8.72 9.05 5.25
N PRO A 103 -8.87 8.41 4.07
CA PRO A 103 -7.91 8.55 2.98
C PRO A 103 -8.05 9.88 2.21
N PHE A 104 -9.13 10.65 2.47
CA PHE A 104 -9.46 11.90 1.78
C PHE A 104 -8.87 13.11 2.50
N VAL A 105 -7.62 13.03 2.88
CA VAL A 105 -6.87 14.17 3.43
C VAL A 105 -5.80 14.60 2.44
N PRO A 106 -5.44 15.92 2.41
CA PRO A 106 -4.36 16.38 1.55
C PRO A 106 -3.02 15.70 1.85
N LEU A 107 -2.15 15.62 0.86
CA LEU A 107 -0.75 15.28 1.07
C LEU A 107 -0.18 16.16 2.18
N ASN A 108 0.64 15.59 3.03
CA ASN A 108 1.25 16.26 4.15
C ASN A 108 2.63 15.66 4.47
N ASP A 109 3.35 16.28 5.40
CA ASP A 109 4.72 15.90 5.78
C ASP A 109 4.84 14.45 6.25
N TYR A 110 3.86 13.93 6.96
CA TYR A 110 3.82 12.53 7.38
C TYR A 110 3.75 11.59 6.16
N THR A 111 2.76 11.79 5.30
CA THR A 111 2.54 10.95 4.10
C THR A 111 3.72 11.06 3.14
N ALA A 112 4.19 12.28 2.86
CA ALA A 112 5.33 12.52 1.99
C ALA A 112 6.62 11.85 2.50
N THR A 113 6.83 11.83 3.81
CA THR A 113 8.00 11.18 4.41
C THR A 113 7.94 9.66 4.26
N VAL A 114 6.77 9.03 4.44
CA VAL A 114 6.61 7.60 4.18
C VAL A 114 6.86 7.27 2.70
N ILE A 115 6.31 8.08 1.79
CA ILE A 115 6.51 7.92 0.34
C ILE A 115 8.00 8.01 -0.01
N GLY A 116 8.71 9.03 0.48
CA GLY A 116 10.13 9.21 0.22
C GLY A 116 10.98 8.06 0.77
N ILE A 117 10.71 7.58 1.98
CA ILE A 117 11.41 6.43 2.57
C ILE A 117 11.24 5.18 1.72
N VAL A 118 10.04 4.91 1.18
CA VAL A 118 9.77 3.76 0.31
C VAL A 118 10.44 3.95 -1.06
N ARG A 119 10.31 5.14 -1.67
CA ARG A 119 10.89 5.46 -2.98
C ARG A 119 12.41 5.29 -2.98
N ASP A 120 13.06 5.81 -1.95
CA ASP A 120 14.53 5.82 -1.85
C ASP A 120 15.07 4.52 -1.23
N ASN A 121 14.21 3.51 -1.07
CA ASN A 121 14.56 2.19 -0.52
C ASN A 121 15.31 2.26 0.83
N HIS A 122 14.91 3.16 1.69
CA HIS A 122 15.44 3.26 3.04
C HIS A 122 14.87 2.17 3.96
N ASP A 123 15.58 1.88 5.04
CA ASP A 123 15.04 1.02 6.11
C ASP A 123 13.74 1.63 6.66
N PHE A 124 12.62 0.92 6.46
CA PHE A 124 11.30 1.41 6.83
C PHE A 124 11.16 1.69 8.33
N ARG A 125 11.98 1.07 9.19
CA ARG A 125 11.99 1.36 10.64
C ARG A 125 12.31 2.81 10.97
N ARG A 126 12.96 3.55 10.06
CA ARG A 126 13.25 4.98 10.20
C ARG A 126 12.01 5.84 10.42
N VAL A 127 10.84 5.38 9.98
CA VAL A 127 9.55 6.06 10.24
C VAL A 127 9.23 6.25 11.72
N LEU A 128 9.87 5.52 12.62
CA LEU A 128 9.57 5.56 14.06
C LEU A 128 10.63 6.28 14.91
N TYR A 129 11.85 6.48 14.41
CA TYR A 129 12.93 6.98 15.27
C TYR A 129 13.83 8.05 14.67
N ASP A 130 13.82 8.22 13.34
CA ASP A 130 14.84 9.01 12.68
C ASP A 130 14.48 10.51 12.59
N ASP A 131 15.51 11.34 12.53
CA ASP A 131 15.37 12.77 12.19
C ASP A 131 15.26 12.93 10.68
N ILE A 132 14.18 12.44 10.11
CA ILE A 132 13.93 12.41 8.67
C ILE A 132 12.64 13.16 8.33
N LEU A 133 12.67 13.88 7.22
CA LEU A 133 11.53 14.54 6.63
C LEU A 133 11.70 14.55 5.11
N TYR A 134 10.61 14.42 4.38
CA TYR A 134 10.57 14.68 2.94
C TYR A 134 9.69 15.88 2.66
N VAL A 135 10.22 16.83 1.92
CA VAL A 135 9.54 18.10 1.57
C VAL A 135 9.45 18.27 0.06
N GLY A 136 8.45 18.96 -0.40
CA GLY A 136 8.34 19.36 -1.80
C GLY A 136 9.41 20.37 -2.15
N ASN A 137 10.10 20.14 -3.27
CA ASN A 137 11.16 21.02 -3.77
C ASN A 137 10.59 22.39 -4.17
N SER A 138 10.90 23.41 -3.38
CA SER A 138 10.42 24.79 -3.61
C SER A 138 11.09 25.49 -4.80
N SER A 139 12.06 24.86 -5.45
CA SER A 139 12.63 25.35 -6.72
C SER A 139 11.71 25.05 -7.90
N LEU A 140 10.77 24.15 -7.75
CA LEU A 140 9.76 23.84 -8.77
C LEU A 140 8.72 24.94 -8.86
N ASN A 141 8.22 25.17 -10.07
CA ASN A 141 7.25 26.23 -10.31
C ASN A 141 5.93 26.00 -9.55
N GLY A 142 5.51 26.95 -8.76
CA GLY A 142 4.26 26.94 -8.02
C GLY A 142 4.30 26.16 -6.71
N ILE A 143 5.49 25.73 -6.23
CA ILE A 143 5.64 25.03 -4.97
C ILE A 143 6.16 25.98 -3.90
N SER A 144 5.36 26.16 -2.85
CA SER A 144 5.73 26.95 -1.67
C SER A 144 6.85 26.28 -0.87
N ALA A 145 7.67 27.05 -0.18
CA ALA A 145 8.63 26.51 0.77
C ALA A 145 7.91 25.78 1.92
N TYR A 146 8.57 24.76 2.48
CA TYR A 146 8.06 24.07 3.66
C TYR A 146 7.85 25.04 4.83
N SER A 147 6.79 24.81 5.60
CA SER A 147 6.46 25.58 6.81
C SER A 147 5.99 24.67 7.93
N THR A 148 6.41 24.95 9.16
CA THR A 148 5.90 24.27 10.35
C THR A 148 4.47 24.71 10.72
N SER A 149 3.96 25.80 10.11
CA SER A 149 2.67 26.39 10.46
C SER A 149 1.53 26.06 9.49
N ASN A 150 1.84 25.72 8.23
CA ASN A 150 0.83 25.42 7.21
C ASN A 150 1.21 24.18 6.36
N ASN A 151 0.33 23.78 5.43
CA ASN A 151 0.51 22.62 4.57
C ASN A 151 0.77 23.00 3.10
N ASP A 152 1.02 24.26 2.82
CA ASP A 152 1.01 24.83 1.46
C ASP A 152 2.00 24.12 0.54
N ASN A 153 3.20 23.76 1.03
CA ASN A 153 4.21 23.02 0.27
C ASN A 153 3.65 21.72 -0.35
N TYR A 154 2.92 20.94 0.43
CA TYR A 154 2.38 19.65 0.00
C TYR A 154 1.08 19.78 -0.80
N GLU A 155 0.24 20.75 -0.47
CA GLU A 155 -0.98 21.02 -1.23
C GLU A 155 -0.67 21.60 -2.61
N ASP A 156 0.42 22.37 -2.72
CA ASP A 156 0.93 22.85 -4.00
C ASP A 156 1.44 21.70 -4.87
N LEU A 157 2.13 20.71 -4.30
CA LEU A 157 2.53 19.49 -5.03
C LEU A 157 1.31 18.76 -5.62
N GLU A 158 0.28 18.54 -4.81
CA GLU A 158 -0.95 17.88 -5.29
C GLU A 158 -1.63 18.70 -6.40
N ARG A 159 -1.72 20.01 -6.20
CA ARG A 159 -2.37 20.90 -7.18
C ARG A 159 -1.61 21.00 -8.49
N SER A 160 -0.29 20.95 -8.43
CA SER A 160 0.58 21.09 -9.60
C SER A 160 0.73 19.79 -10.39
N GLY A 161 0.33 18.65 -9.81
CA GLY A 161 0.39 17.35 -10.47
C GLY A 161 1.81 16.81 -10.69
N TYR A 162 2.77 17.28 -9.90
CA TYR A 162 4.12 16.69 -9.90
C TYR A 162 4.07 15.27 -9.33
N SER A 163 4.78 14.35 -9.97
CA SER A 163 4.82 12.96 -9.51
C SER A 163 5.73 12.80 -8.29
N LEU A 164 5.22 12.15 -7.25
CA LEU A 164 5.97 11.83 -6.03
C LEU A 164 7.01 10.72 -6.23
N SER A 165 6.99 10.06 -7.40
CA SER A 165 8.01 9.11 -7.81
C SER A 165 9.32 9.78 -8.25
N ASP A 166 9.29 11.09 -8.56
CA ASP A 166 10.46 11.84 -9.04
C ASP A 166 11.30 12.33 -7.85
N ASP A 167 12.58 11.99 -7.85
CA ASP A 167 13.56 12.39 -6.83
C ASP A 167 13.75 13.92 -6.72
N ASN A 168 13.46 14.66 -7.80
CA ASN A 168 13.51 16.11 -7.81
C ASN A 168 12.25 16.78 -7.26
N VAL A 169 11.20 16.01 -6.98
CA VAL A 169 9.91 16.52 -6.48
C VAL A 169 9.83 16.47 -4.96
N LEU A 170 10.22 15.34 -4.37
CA LEU A 170 10.35 15.18 -2.93
C LEU A 170 11.81 15.07 -2.54
N GLU A 171 12.28 16.00 -1.71
CA GLU A 171 13.67 16.07 -1.24
C GLU A 171 13.75 15.61 0.22
N GLN A 172 14.73 14.74 0.51
CA GLN A 172 15.04 14.34 1.88
C GLN A 172 15.73 15.47 2.64
N THR A 173 15.28 15.70 3.86
CA THR A 173 15.87 16.65 4.81
C THR A 173 15.74 16.12 6.23
N THR A 174 16.06 16.92 7.24
CA THR A 174 15.84 16.59 8.66
C THR A 174 14.79 17.51 9.27
N GLN A 175 14.00 16.99 10.21
CA GLN A 175 13.02 17.79 10.95
C GLN A 175 13.71 18.92 11.73
N SER A 176 14.80 18.59 12.42
CA SER A 176 15.55 19.55 13.24
C SER A 176 16.18 20.69 12.44
N SER A 177 16.50 20.47 11.15
CA SER A 177 17.02 21.55 10.29
C SER A 177 15.96 22.56 9.87
N LEU A 178 14.72 22.11 9.72
CA LEU A 178 13.57 22.95 9.31
C LEU A 178 12.76 23.50 10.49
N ASN A 179 12.90 22.89 11.65
CA ASN A 179 12.29 23.35 12.89
C ASN A 179 13.34 23.46 14.00
N PRO A 180 14.01 24.63 14.14
CA PRO A 180 15.06 24.84 15.16
C PRO A 180 14.56 24.70 16.61
N GLU A 181 13.25 24.78 16.84
CA GLU A 181 12.65 24.56 18.16
C GLU A 181 12.58 23.08 18.54
N LEU A 182 12.75 22.16 17.57
CA LEU A 182 12.75 20.73 17.78
C LEU A 182 14.21 20.21 17.89
N PRO A 183 14.70 19.87 19.10
CA PRO A 183 16.02 19.31 19.26
C PRO A 183 16.17 18.01 18.47
N THR A 184 17.34 17.78 17.86
CA THR A 184 17.65 16.55 17.09
C THR A 184 17.34 15.27 17.88
N GLY A 185 17.60 15.25 19.18
CA GLY A 185 17.32 14.10 20.05
C GLY A 185 15.84 13.94 20.44
N ALA A 186 14.95 14.86 20.03
CA ALA A 186 13.52 14.79 20.28
C ALA A 186 12.71 14.36 19.05
N THR A 187 13.36 14.11 17.92
CA THR A 187 12.72 13.64 16.70
C THR A 187 12.38 12.15 16.82
N ALA A 188 11.23 11.76 16.26
CA ALA A 188 10.73 10.39 16.29
C ALA A 188 10.03 10.04 14.96
N GLY A 189 10.77 10.10 13.87
CA GLY A 189 10.28 9.77 12.54
C GLY A 189 9.01 10.56 12.19
N ILE A 190 8.04 9.88 11.64
CA ILE A 190 6.75 10.48 11.22
C ILE A 190 5.81 10.84 12.37
N ILE A 191 6.18 10.59 13.62
CA ILE A 191 5.35 10.90 14.80
C ILE A 191 5.50 12.36 15.21
N THR A 192 6.63 12.99 14.91
CA THR A 192 6.94 14.36 15.31
C THR A 192 6.73 15.46 14.25
N PRO A 193 6.53 15.20 12.95
CA PRO A 193 6.18 16.22 11.98
C PRO A 193 4.88 16.93 12.28
N ARG A 194 4.68 18.07 11.61
CA ARG A 194 3.55 18.99 11.79
C ARG A 194 2.19 18.28 11.69
N ALA A 195 1.97 17.40 10.72
CA ALA A 195 0.68 16.73 10.53
C ALA A 195 0.34 15.84 11.71
N ALA A 196 1.28 15.03 12.21
CA ALA A 196 1.08 14.20 13.39
C ALA A 196 0.88 15.07 14.65
N ALA A 197 1.69 16.11 14.83
CA ALA A 197 1.55 17.03 15.95
C ALA A 197 0.17 17.72 15.95
N ARG A 198 -0.31 18.16 14.80
CA ARG A 198 -1.62 18.80 14.66
C ARG A 198 -2.75 17.81 14.94
N ALA A 199 -2.71 16.63 14.36
CA ALA A 199 -3.79 15.64 14.47
C ALA A 199 -3.88 15.04 15.88
N PHE A 200 -2.75 14.69 16.48
CA PHE A 200 -2.74 13.84 17.66
C PHE A 200 -2.32 14.54 18.96
N PHE A 201 -1.67 15.72 18.88
CA PHE A 201 -1.34 16.53 20.05
C PHE A 201 -2.23 17.76 20.19
N SER A 202 -2.37 18.54 19.10
CA SER A 202 -3.08 19.83 19.18
C SER A 202 -4.60 19.67 19.07
N ALA A 203 -5.08 18.82 18.14
CA ALA A 203 -6.50 18.57 17.92
C ALA A 203 -6.99 17.30 18.62
N GLY A 204 -6.09 16.38 18.93
CA GLY A 204 -6.40 15.11 19.55
C GLY A 204 -6.60 15.19 21.06
N THR A 205 -7.06 14.07 21.63
CA THR A 205 -7.07 13.87 23.09
C THR A 205 -5.66 13.59 23.60
N ASN A 206 -5.43 13.73 24.91
CA ASN A 206 -4.13 13.47 25.56
C ASN A 206 -3.61 12.02 25.41
N ARG A 207 -4.40 11.10 24.86
CA ARG A 207 -3.98 9.71 24.54
C ARG A 207 -3.92 9.42 23.03
N ALA A 208 -4.36 10.34 22.19
CA ALA A 208 -4.48 10.12 20.76
C ALA A 208 -3.14 9.71 20.14
N MET A 209 -2.06 10.42 20.42
CA MET A 209 -0.74 10.07 19.89
C MET A 209 -0.33 8.63 20.24
N PHE A 210 -0.48 8.23 21.48
CA PHE A 210 -0.13 6.88 21.91
C PHE A 210 -1.03 5.82 21.26
N ARG A 211 -2.36 6.04 21.26
CA ARG A 211 -3.32 5.15 20.63
C ARG A 211 -3.03 4.96 19.14
N PHE A 212 -2.92 6.05 18.40
CA PHE A 212 -2.72 5.99 16.94
C PHE A 212 -1.33 5.45 16.55
N THR A 213 -0.30 5.69 17.35
CA THR A 213 1.00 5.02 17.16
C THR A 213 0.89 3.51 17.28
N LEU A 214 0.20 3.01 18.31
CA LEU A 214 -0.02 1.57 18.48
C LEU A 214 -0.89 1.00 17.36
N LEU A 215 -1.97 1.68 17.01
CA LEU A 215 -2.90 1.23 15.98
C LEU A 215 -2.23 1.15 14.61
N ASN A 216 -1.55 2.21 14.19
CA ASN A 216 -0.98 2.33 12.85
C ASN A 216 0.30 1.50 12.64
N HIS A 217 1.11 1.32 13.71
CA HIS A 217 2.43 0.70 13.57
C HIS A 217 2.57 -0.64 14.28
N MET A 218 1.68 -0.95 15.22
CA MET A 218 1.74 -2.19 16.00
C MET A 218 0.47 -3.04 15.89
N CYS A 219 -0.49 -2.64 15.05
CA CYS A 219 -1.78 -3.32 14.85
C CYS A 219 -2.51 -3.60 16.18
N ASN A 220 -2.41 -2.69 17.14
CA ASN A 220 -2.98 -2.84 18.47
C ASN A 220 -3.73 -1.58 18.89
N ASP A 221 -5.02 -1.67 19.14
CA ASP A 221 -5.85 -0.54 19.58
C ASP A 221 -6.05 -0.56 21.10
N LEU A 222 -5.81 0.56 21.77
CA LEU A 222 -6.06 0.72 23.19
C LEU A 222 -7.53 0.50 23.58
N GLU A 223 -8.48 0.74 22.68
CA GLU A 223 -9.90 0.46 22.94
C GLU A 223 -10.22 -1.03 23.01
N GLN A 224 -9.33 -1.90 22.54
CA GLN A 224 -9.46 -3.36 22.61
C GLN A 224 -8.84 -3.96 23.88
N VAL A 225 -8.14 -3.15 24.67
CA VAL A 225 -7.57 -3.58 25.94
C VAL A 225 -8.64 -3.36 27.02
N ALA A 226 -9.24 -4.46 27.48
CA ALA A 226 -10.23 -4.48 28.57
C ALA A 226 -9.57 -4.20 29.93
#